data_31cd007f31a203013a28f9b3509e325c
#
_entry.id   31cd007f31a203013a28f9b3509e325c
#
_cell.length_a   1.000
_cell.length_b   1.000
_cell.length_c   1.000
_cell.angle_alpha   90.00
_cell.angle_beta   90.00
_cell.angle_gamma   90.00
#
_symmetry.space_group_name_H-M   'P 1'
#
loop_
_entity.id
_entity.type
_entity.pdbx_description
1 polymer ?
#
loop_
_entity_poly.entity_id
_entity_poly.type
_entity_poly.pdbx_seq_one_letter_code
_entity_poly.pdbx_strand_id
1 'polypeptide(L)'
;TENFSQKSDLKFGHVNVQQLMGMMPERDSARQELQQYNQMLQQEMQAMQQEYTQKLQNYQENVENYSESIRQSKEQELQDMQRRIQEFQSTAQQDFQQKQSEILQPIMEKIENAIQTVGQRNGYIYIFDTSAGAVVYKSEQSEDVMPLVKKELGIQ
;
A
#
# COMPACT_ATOMS: atom_id res chain seq x y z
N THR A 1 -45.16 30.46 27.63
CA THR A 1 -44.45 30.00 26.41
C THR A 1 -43.29 29.12 26.86
N GLU A 2 -43.56 27.84 27.05
CA GLU A 2 -42.55 26.87 27.38
C GLU A 2 -41.74 26.55 26.12
N ASN A 3 -40.50 26.97 26.11
CA ASN A 3 -39.49 26.52 25.12
C ASN A 3 -39.16 25.06 25.48
N PHE A 4 -39.82 24.13 24.83
CA PHE A 4 -39.34 22.77 24.73
C PHE A 4 -38.10 22.78 23.84
N SER A 5 -36.96 23.05 24.44
CA SER A 5 -35.68 22.71 23.86
C SER A 5 -35.58 21.18 23.87
N GLN A 6 -36.04 20.51 22.79
CA GLN A 6 -35.63 19.16 22.51
C GLN A 6 -34.12 19.21 22.30
N LYS A 7 -33.37 18.96 23.37
CA LYS A 7 -31.98 18.59 23.30
C LYS A 7 -31.98 17.24 22.58
N SER A 8 -31.88 17.25 21.24
CA SER A 8 -31.58 16.04 20.52
C SER A 8 -30.23 15.58 21.06
N ASP A 9 -30.15 14.40 21.66
CA ASP A 9 -28.92 13.80 22.11
C ASP A 9 -28.07 13.51 20.92
N LEU A 10 -27.25 14.48 20.52
CA LEU A 10 -26.29 14.36 19.42
C LEU A 10 -25.25 13.34 19.84
N LYS A 11 -25.16 12.26 19.08
CA LYS A 11 -24.28 11.13 19.38
C LYS A 11 -23.05 11.18 18.48
N PHE A 12 -21.88 11.30 19.09
CA PHE A 12 -20.59 11.32 18.41
C PHE A 12 -19.76 10.12 18.82
N GLY A 13 -19.17 9.46 17.84
CA GLY A 13 -18.25 8.34 18.05
C GLY A 13 -16.86 8.65 17.54
N HIS A 14 -15.92 7.82 17.95
CA HIS A 14 -14.57 7.81 17.45
C HIS A 14 -14.04 6.39 17.34
N VAL A 15 -13.08 6.20 16.45
CA VAL A 15 -12.42 4.93 16.23
C VAL A 15 -10.99 5.18 15.73
N ASN A 16 -10.08 4.28 16.03
CA ASN A 16 -8.73 4.29 15.46
C ASN A 16 -8.67 3.33 14.27
N VAL A 17 -8.75 3.87 13.06
CA VAL A 17 -8.76 3.08 11.82
C VAL A 17 -7.44 2.35 11.61
N GLN A 18 -6.32 2.95 11.97
CA GLN A 18 -5.00 2.31 11.86
C GLN A 18 -4.90 1.08 12.77
N GLN A 19 -5.45 1.16 13.97
CA GLN A 19 -5.52 0.02 14.90
C GLN A 19 -6.42 -1.09 14.34
N LEU A 20 -7.59 -0.74 13.78
CA LEU A 20 -8.46 -1.70 13.09
C LEU A 20 -7.75 -2.39 11.93
N MET A 21 -7.06 -1.63 11.09
CA MET A 21 -6.26 -2.18 9.99
C MET A 21 -5.25 -3.21 10.49
N GLY A 22 -4.61 -2.94 11.64
CA GLY A 22 -3.67 -3.85 12.28
C GLY A 22 -4.29 -5.17 12.78
N MET A 23 -5.61 -5.17 13.05
CA MET A 23 -6.35 -6.33 13.55
C MET A 23 -7.04 -7.15 12.45
N MET A 24 -7.07 -6.63 11.21
CA MET A 24 -7.73 -7.32 10.10
C MET A 24 -7.03 -8.64 9.76
N PRO A 25 -7.77 -9.76 9.67
CA PRO A 25 -7.17 -11.05 9.33
C PRO A 25 -6.56 -11.06 7.92
N GLU A 26 -7.09 -10.27 7.01
CA GLU A 26 -6.58 -10.12 5.64
C GLU A 26 -5.19 -9.47 5.58
N ARG A 27 -4.74 -8.84 6.66
CA ARG A 27 -3.43 -8.18 6.74
C ARG A 27 -2.26 -9.15 6.51
N ASP A 28 -2.35 -10.36 7.04
CA ASP A 28 -1.27 -11.34 6.91
C ASP A 28 -1.15 -11.84 5.46
N SER A 29 -2.27 -12.11 4.81
CA SER A 29 -2.32 -12.45 3.39
C SER A 29 -1.78 -11.31 2.52
N ALA A 30 -2.16 -10.08 2.82
CA ALA A 30 -1.70 -8.88 2.11
C ALA A 30 -0.18 -8.71 2.25
N ARG A 31 0.36 -8.93 3.45
CA ARG A 31 1.81 -8.88 3.70
C ARG A 31 2.56 -9.94 2.89
N GLN A 32 2.06 -11.18 2.88
CA GLN A 32 2.67 -12.25 2.12
C GLN A 32 2.66 -11.96 0.61
N GLU A 33 1.54 -11.47 0.08
CA GLU A 33 1.42 -11.12 -1.34
C GLU A 33 2.40 -9.99 -1.72
N LEU A 34 2.51 -8.96 -0.90
CA LEU A 34 3.48 -7.87 -1.11
C LEU A 34 4.93 -8.36 -1.03
N GLN A 35 5.22 -9.24 -0.10
CA GLN A 35 6.56 -9.83 0.02
C GLN A 35 6.93 -10.65 -1.20
N GLN A 36 6.01 -11.48 -1.71
CA GLN A 36 6.22 -12.27 -2.93
C GLN A 36 6.40 -11.37 -4.16
N TYR A 37 5.60 -10.32 -4.26
CA TYR A 37 5.71 -9.34 -5.34
C TYR A 37 7.07 -8.62 -5.32
N ASN A 38 7.51 -8.18 -4.14
CA ASN A 38 8.83 -7.56 -3.98
C ASN A 38 9.97 -8.53 -4.33
N GLN A 39 9.88 -9.79 -3.92
CA GLN A 39 10.86 -10.82 -4.30
C GLN A 39 10.93 -11.03 -5.81
N MET A 40 9.79 -11.06 -6.48
CA MET A 40 9.72 -11.19 -7.95
C MET A 40 10.41 -10.01 -8.64
N LEU A 41 10.18 -8.78 -8.19
CA LEU A 41 10.85 -7.59 -8.74
C LEU A 41 12.37 -7.61 -8.49
N GLN A 42 12.79 -8.05 -7.31
CA GLN A 42 14.22 -8.17 -6.97
C GLN A 42 14.91 -9.26 -7.81
N GLN A 43 14.26 -10.39 -8.03
CA GLN A 43 14.78 -11.48 -8.88
C GLN A 43 14.96 -11.03 -10.33
N GLU A 44 13.99 -10.29 -10.87
CA GLU A 44 14.09 -9.75 -12.23
C GLU A 44 15.24 -8.74 -12.33
N MET A 45 15.36 -7.83 -11.37
CA MET A 45 16.48 -6.88 -11.32
C MET A 45 17.82 -7.61 -11.29
N GLN A 46 17.94 -8.63 -10.46
CA GLN A 46 19.16 -9.43 -10.36
C GLN A 46 19.48 -10.15 -11.67
N ALA A 47 18.47 -10.71 -12.34
CA ALA A 47 18.64 -11.38 -13.64
C ALA A 47 19.13 -10.40 -14.71
N MET A 48 18.58 -9.19 -14.76
CA MET A 48 19.01 -8.14 -15.69
C MET A 48 20.47 -7.72 -15.43
N GLN A 49 20.85 -7.56 -14.16
CA GLN A 49 22.23 -7.22 -13.77
C GLN A 49 23.22 -8.34 -14.11
N GLN A 50 22.85 -9.60 -13.90
CA GLN A 50 23.68 -10.75 -14.24
C GLN A 50 23.86 -10.84 -15.78
N GLU A 51 22.81 -10.65 -16.55
CA GLU A 51 22.88 -10.63 -18.01
C GLU A 51 23.81 -9.53 -18.51
N TYR A 52 23.69 -8.33 -17.96
CA TYR A 52 24.58 -7.21 -18.28
C TYR A 52 26.05 -7.55 -17.95
N THR A 53 26.32 -8.10 -16.80
CA THR A 53 27.67 -8.47 -16.37
C THR A 53 28.27 -9.52 -17.31
N GLN A 54 27.51 -10.53 -17.69
CA GLN A 54 27.96 -11.55 -18.63
C GLN A 54 28.27 -10.97 -20.01
N LYS A 55 27.40 -10.11 -20.52
CA LYS A 55 27.60 -9.46 -21.82
C LYS A 55 28.79 -8.51 -21.80
N LEU A 56 28.98 -7.77 -20.72
CA LEU A 56 30.15 -6.90 -20.52
C LEU A 56 31.45 -7.70 -20.50
N GLN A 57 31.47 -8.80 -19.76
CA GLN A 57 32.64 -9.68 -19.70
C GLN A 57 32.95 -10.27 -21.06
N ASN A 58 31.96 -10.78 -21.79
CA ASN A 58 32.12 -11.33 -23.13
C ASN A 58 32.63 -10.27 -24.10
N TYR A 59 32.15 -9.04 -24.02
CA TYR A 59 32.64 -7.91 -24.79
C TYR A 59 34.13 -7.65 -24.54
N GLN A 60 34.52 -7.56 -23.25
CA GLN A 60 35.90 -7.28 -22.84
C GLN A 60 36.87 -8.36 -23.30
N GLU A 61 36.45 -9.62 -23.27
CA GLU A 61 37.28 -10.76 -23.69
C GLU A 61 37.46 -10.84 -25.21
N ASN A 62 36.53 -10.31 -26.00
CA ASN A 62 36.50 -10.51 -27.46
C ASN A 62 36.64 -9.21 -28.27
N VAL A 63 36.70 -8.04 -27.61
CA VAL A 63 36.67 -6.75 -28.30
C VAL A 63 37.78 -6.58 -29.33
N GLU A 64 38.96 -7.14 -29.12
CA GLU A 64 40.09 -7.07 -30.04
C GLU A 64 39.85 -7.85 -31.35
N ASN A 65 38.94 -8.83 -31.32
CA ASN A 65 38.57 -9.67 -32.45
C ASN A 65 37.37 -9.12 -33.24
N TYR A 66 36.73 -8.06 -32.75
CA TYR A 66 35.52 -7.49 -33.37
C TYR A 66 35.90 -6.56 -34.53
N SER A 67 35.12 -6.64 -35.63
CA SER A 67 35.11 -5.57 -36.64
C SER A 67 34.51 -4.29 -36.00
N GLU A 68 34.75 -3.13 -36.61
CA GLU A 68 34.20 -1.86 -36.15
C GLU A 68 32.65 -1.91 -36.00
N SER A 69 31.98 -2.51 -36.99
CA SER A 69 30.53 -2.66 -36.98
C SER A 69 30.03 -3.53 -35.81
N ILE A 70 30.72 -4.64 -35.52
CA ILE A 70 30.37 -5.54 -34.41
C ILE A 70 30.63 -4.84 -33.08
N ARG A 71 31.76 -4.16 -32.95
CA ARG A 71 32.12 -3.41 -31.75
C ARG A 71 31.07 -2.37 -31.42
N GLN A 72 30.66 -1.56 -32.37
CA GLN A 72 29.62 -0.54 -32.20
C GLN A 72 28.28 -1.15 -31.80
N SER A 73 27.89 -2.27 -32.41
CA SER A 73 26.67 -2.98 -32.12
C SER A 73 26.66 -3.51 -30.66
N LYS A 74 27.77 -4.08 -30.20
CA LYS A 74 27.93 -4.58 -28.84
C LYS A 74 27.92 -3.47 -27.80
N GLU A 75 28.60 -2.37 -28.06
CA GLU A 75 28.61 -1.19 -27.22
C GLU A 75 27.20 -0.59 -27.07
N GLN A 76 26.46 -0.50 -28.17
CA GLN A 76 25.07 -0.04 -28.13
C GLN A 76 24.17 -0.95 -27.33
N GLU A 77 24.32 -2.27 -27.46
CA GLU A 77 23.58 -3.25 -26.68
C GLU A 77 23.84 -3.08 -25.17
N LEU A 78 25.08 -2.90 -24.77
CA LEU A 78 25.45 -2.66 -23.36
C LEU A 78 24.86 -1.36 -22.82
N GLN A 79 24.89 -0.28 -23.59
CA GLN A 79 24.26 0.99 -23.21
C GLN A 79 22.74 0.85 -23.06
N ASP A 80 22.09 0.15 -23.98
CA ASP A 80 20.65 -0.09 -23.93
C ASP A 80 20.27 -0.93 -22.72
N MET A 81 21.07 -1.92 -22.35
CA MET A 81 20.85 -2.71 -21.14
C MET A 81 20.99 -1.88 -19.88
N GLN A 82 21.99 -1.01 -19.78
CA GLN A 82 22.13 -0.11 -18.61
C GLN A 82 20.91 0.81 -18.47
N ARG A 83 20.43 1.36 -19.58
CA ARG A 83 19.21 2.19 -19.57
C ARG A 83 18.01 1.39 -19.12
N ARG A 84 17.81 0.18 -19.65
CA ARG A 84 16.70 -0.70 -19.25
C ARG A 84 16.74 -1.07 -17.78
N ILE A 85 17.92 -1.31 -17.19
CA ILE A 85 18.08 -1.57 -15.75
C ILE A 85 17.65 -0.36 -14.93
N GLN A 86 18.06 0.85 -15.32
CA GLN A 86 17.67 2.08 -14.63
C GLN A 86 16.16 2.34 -14.74
N GLU A 87 15.58 2.16 -15.92
CA GLU A 87 14.14 2.29 -16.16
C GLU A 87 13.35 1.26 -15.36
N PHE A 88 13.80 0.01 -15.32
CA PHE A 88 13.17 -1.03 -14.52
C PHE A 88 13.21 -0.70 -13.03
N GLN A 89 14.32 -0.21 -12.51
CA GLN A 89 14.44 0.17 -11.10
C GLN A 89 13.43 1.25 -10.70
N SER A 90 13.25 2.27 -11.55
CA SER A 90 12.26 3.33 -11.33
C SER A 90 10.83 2.80 -11.43
N THR A 91 10.53 2.04 -12.47
CA THR A 91 9.20 1.46 -12.73
C THR A 91 8.82 0.45 -11.64
N ALA A 92 9.75 -0.40 -11.20
CA ALA A 92 9.50 -1.39 -10.16
C ALA A 92 9.11 -0.75 -8.82
N GLN A 93 9.69 0.39 -8.49
CA GLN A 93 9.30 1.12 -7.28
C GLN A 93 7.86 1.65 -7.38
N GLN A 94 7.47 2.19 -8.52
CA GLN A 94 6.10 2.65 -8.78
C GLN A 94 5.11 1.48 -8.76
N ASP A 95 5.46 0.38 -9.43
CA ASP A 95 4.63 -0.83 -9.48
C ASP A 95 4.40 -1.42 -8.09
N PHE A 96 5.43 -1.42 -7.24
CA PHE A 96 5.30 -1.87 -5.86
C PHE A 96 4.35 -0.98 -5.04
N GLN A 97 4.45 0.34 -5.18
CA GLN A 97 3.55 1.27 -4.50
C GLN A 97 2.10 1.11 -4.98
N GLN A 98 1.91 0.95 -6.28
CA GLN A 98 0.58 0.69 -6.85
C GLN A 98 0.01 -0.64 -6.34
N LYS A 99 0.80 -1.71 -6.37
CA LYS A 99 0.40 -3.03 -5.86
C LYS A 99 0.03 -2.98 -4.39
N GLN A 100 0.78 -2.23 -3.58
CA GLN A 100 0.48 -2.01 -2.17
C GLN A 100 -0.90 -1.35 -1.99
N SER A 101 -1.18 -0.30 -2.74
CA SER A 101 -2.48 0.37 -2.71
C SER A 101 -3.62 -0.56 -3.13
N GLU A 102 -3.45 -1.32 -4.20
CA GLU A 102 -4.45 -2.28 -4.71
C GLU A 102 -4.78 -3.38 -3.70
N ILE A 103 -3.78 -3.86 -2.96
CA ILE A 103 -3.95 -4.91 -1.95
C ILE A 103 -4.60 -4.37 -0.67
N LEU A 104 -4.24 -3.15 -0.26
CA LEU A 104 -4.74 -2.55 0.99
C LEU A 104 -6.11 -1.90 0.83
N GLN A 105 -6.45 -1.42 -0.36
CA GLN A 105 -7.73 -0.72 -0.61
C GLN A 105 -8.96 -1.56 -0.24
N PRO A 106 -9.09 -2.85 -0.61
CA PRO A 106 -10.24 -3.66 -0.22
C PRO A 106 -10.39 -3.82 1.29
N ILE A 107 -9.28 -3.88 2.02
CA ILE A 107 -9.26 -3.96 3.49
C ILE A 107 -9.78 -2.65 4.08
N MET A 108 -9.32 -1.51 3.56
CA MET A 108 -9.79 -0.19 3.99
C MET A 108 -11.28 -0.01 3.71
N GLU A 109 -11.74 -0.36 2.52
CA GLU A 109 -13.16 -0.29 2.15
C GLU A 109 -14.05 -1.15 3.09
N LYS A 110 -13.58 -2.33 3.46
CA LYS A 110 -14.26 -3.21 4.41
C LYS A 110 -14.41 -2.55 5.78
N ILE A 111 -13.36 -1.90 6.26
CA ILE A 111 -13.37 -1.13 7.51
C ILE A 111 -14.34 0.06 7.41
N GLU A 112 -14.26 0.84 6.36
CA GLU A 112 -15.13 2.01 6.14
C GLU A 112 -16.60 1.61 6.09
N ASN A 113 -16.93 0.55 5.37
CA ASN A 113 -18.30 0.01 5.29
C ASN A 113 -18.81 -0.45 6.66
N ALA A 114 -17.96 -1.09 7.46
CA ALA A 114 -18.32 -1.50 8.82
C ALA A 114 -18.57 -0.28 9.73
N ILE A 115 -17.74 0.75 9.64
CA ILE A 115 -17.94 2.01 10.39
C ILE A 115 -19.24 2.68 9.99
N GLN A 116 -19.54 2.77 8.69
CA GLN A 116 -20.80 3.33 8.19
C GLN A 116 -22.02 2.54 8.71
N THR A 117 -21.95 1.22 8.66
CA THR A 117 -23.02 0.35 9.18
C THR A 117 -23.24 0.56 10.67
N VAL A 118 -22.18 0.62 11.46
CA VAL A 118 -22.25 0.92 12.90
C VAL A 118 -22.85 2.30 13.16
N GLY A 119 -22.41 3.30 12.40
CA GLY A 119 -22.91 4.67 12.49
C GLY A 119 -24.41 4.77 12.23
N GLN A 120 -24.88 4.20 11.15
CA GLN A 120 -26.28 4.21 10.77
C GLN A 120 -27.16 3.42 11.76
N ARG A 121 -26.72 2.22 12.14
CA ARG A 121 -27.49 1.32 13.02
C ARG A 121 -27.65 1.88 14.43
N ASN A 122 -26.64 2.62 14.93
CA ASN A 122 -26.61 3.13 16.29
C ASN A 122 -26.90 4.63 16.42
N GLY A 123 -27.24 5.31 15.31
CA GLY A 123 -27.67 6.70 15.32
C GLY A 123 -26.55 7.73 15.60
N TYR A 124 -25.32 7.41 15.27
CA TYR A 124 -24.23 8.37 15.33
C TYR A 124 -24.36 9.44 14.25
N ILE A 125 -24.13 10.69 14.60
CA ILE A 125 -24.07 11.80 13.61
C ILE A 125 -22.73 11.79 12.89
N TYR A 126 -21.64 11.60 13.65
CA TYR A 126 -20.29 11.46 13.16
C TYR A 126 -19.55 10.36 13.91
N ILE A 127 -18.71 9.66 13.20
CA ILE A 127 -17.65 8.81 13.77
C ILE A 127 -16.32 9.33 13.22
N PHE A 128 -15.47 9.80 14.12
CA PHE A 128 -14.18 10.39 13.78
C PHE A 128 -13.07 9.36 13.84
N ASP A 129 -12.18 9.40 12.84
CA ASP A 129 -10.94 8.63 12.88
C ASP A 129 -9.88 9.38 13.69
N THR A 130 -9.48 8.78 14.82
CA THR A 130 -8.45 9.35 15.69
C THR A 130 -7.01 9.08 15.22
N SER A 131 -6.81 8.21 14.23
CA SER A 131 -5.50 7.89 13.68
C SER A 131 -5.03 8.83 12.58
N ALA A 132 -5.94 9.60 11.97
CA ALA A 132 -5.65 10.47 10.83
C ALA A 132 -5.01 11.81 11.22
N GLY A 133 -4.85 12.09 12.50
CA GLY A 133 -4.26 13.35 12.99
C GLY A 133 -5.17 14.59 12.90
N ALA A 134 -6.39 14.42 12.39
CA ALA A 134 -7.37 15.51 12.28
C ALA A 134 -8.11 15.82 13.58
N VAL A 135 -8.19 14.86 14.49
CA VAL A 135 -8.86 15.02 15.79
C VAL A 135 -7.85 15.54 16.80
N VAL A 136 -7.97 16.82 17.13
CA VAL A 136 -7.08 17.51 18.08
C VAL A 136 -7.51 17.25 19.55
N TYR A 137 -8.81 17.12 19.77
CA TYR A 137 -9.39 16.92 21.08
C TYR A 137 -10.64 16.05 21.01
N LYS A 138 -10.81 15.17 21.97
CA LYS A 138 -12.04 14.43 22.21
C LYS A 138 -12.34 14.41 23.72
N SER A 139 -13.60 14.62 24.09
CA SER A 139 -14.03 14.50 25.47
C SER A 139 -14.50 13.07 25.79
N GLU A 140 -14.74 12.79 27.06
CA GLU A 140 -15.32 11.52 27.52
C GLU A 140 -16.76 11.28 27.01
N GLN A 141 -17.42 12.32 26.49
CA GLN A 141 -18.75 12.21 25.89
C GLN A 141 -18.70 11.56 24.49
N SER A 142 -17.54 11.55 23.83
CA SER A 142 -17.34 10.81 22.58
C SER A 142 -17.26 9.31 22.87
N GLU A 143 -18.08 8.53 22.17
CA GLU A 143 -18.13 7.09 22.38
C GLU A 143 -17.07 6.37 21.53
N ASP A 144 -16.30 5.47 22.16
CA ASP A 144 -15.41 4.57 21.43
C ASP A 144 -16.24 3.47 20.75
N VAL A 145 -16.29 3.53 19.42
CA VAL A 145 -17.04 2.55 18.62
C VAL A 145 -16.19 1.35 18.19
N MET A 146 -14.94 1.27 18.63
CA MET A 146 -14.05 0.14 18.31
C MET A 146 -14.70 -1.22 18.56
N PRO A 147 -15.34 -1.49 19.73
CA PRO A 147 -15.98 -2.78 19.98
C PRO A 147 -17.11 -3.09 19.00
N LEU A 148 -17.92 -2.09 18.63
CA LEU A 148 -19.02 -2.26 17.68
C LEU A 148 -18.52 -2.54 16.27
N VAL A 149 -17.48 -1.83 15.83
CA VAL A 149 -16.89 -2.03 14.52
C VAL A 149 -16.19 -3.39 14.42
N LYS A 150 -15.47 -3.80 15.47
CA LYS A 150 -14.87 -5.14 15.54
C LYS A 150 -15.93 -6.23 15.40
N LYS A 151 -17.04 -6.09 16.09
CA LYS A 151 -18.16 -7.04 16.01
C LYS A 151 -18.75 -7.08 14.60
N GLU A 152 -18.94 -5.93 13.95
CA GLU A 152 -19.43 -5.85 12.56
C GLU A 152 -18.46 -6.51 11.57
N LEU A 153 -17.14 -6.38 11.80
CA LEU A 153 -16.10 -7.01 11.01
C LEU A 153 -15.91 -8.51 11.33
N GLY A 154 -16.51 -9.02 12.39
CA GLY A 154 -16.34 -10.41 12.84
C GLY A 154 -14.97 -10.71 13.43
N ILE A 155 -14.27 -9.70 13.95
CA ILE A 155 -12.96 -9.84 14.61
C ILE A 155 -13.10 -9.65 16.14
N GLN A 156 -12.20 -10.31 16.89
CA GLN A 156 -12.20 -10.24 18.36
C GLN A 156 -11.18 -9.23 18.90
#